data_43c2c3f1f3e47e14a9c37a31298f40d5
#
_entry.id   43c2c3f1f3e47e14a9c37a31298f40d5
#
_cell.length_a   1.000
_cell.length_b   1.000
_cell.length_c   1.000
_cell.angle_alpha   90.00
_cell.angle_beta   90.00
_cell.angle_gamma   90.00
#
_symmetry.space_group_name_H-M   'P 1'
#
loop_
_entity.id
_entity.type
_entity.pdbx_description
1 polymer ?
#
loop_
_entity_poly.entity_id
_entity_poly.type
_entity_poly.pdbx_seq_one_letter_code
_entity_poly.pdbx_strand_id
1 'polypeptide(L)'
;MKYGFVFPRVDVFEAIKFAKTAETAGWDGFFVWEPTYGIDAWVTLAAIAGETEKIRLGTLLSPLSRMRPWKLASEAITLDILSKGRITISVGLGAIDTGFEELGEKIDRKTRAELLDESLDIIHGLWSRKMPNYKGKHYNIENLFESEFFNRHPPPKLIQNPHIPIWVVGAWPYEKSRKRALNYEGIIPTLKNKQGQFEDITPEHIIKINAYIQENRSKKEPFDIIVEGKSPGDDSNESESIIKPFIGAGATWWIESDWTTKNNESLFKRVKQGPPSF
;
A
#
# COMPACT_ATOMS: atom_id res chain seq x y z
N MET A 1 13.22 -9.87 -7.85
CA MET A 1 12.67 -8.89 -6.88
C MET A 1 12.33 -7.62 -7.62
N LYS A 2 11.30 -6.90 -7.21
CA LYS A 2 10.96 -5.54 -7.68
C LYS A 2 11.42 -4.51 -6.67
N TYR A 3 11.69 -3.31 -7.14
CA TYR A 3 12.24 -2.24 -6.32
C TYR A 3 11.32 -1.01 -6.36
N GLY A 4 10.86 -0.57 -5.20
CA GLY A 4 10.06 0.63 -5.06
C GLY A 4 10.79 1.71 -4.26
N PHE A 5 10.36 2.94 -4.45
CA PHE A 5 10.81 4.08 -3.64
C PHE A 5 9.60 4.72 -2.97
N VAL A 6 9.65 4.97 -1.67
CA VAL A 6 8.62 5.73 -0.98
C VAL A 6 9.08 7.16 -0.73
N PHE A 7 8.24 8.12 -1.09
CA PHE A 7 8.45 9.54 -0.83
C PHE A 7 7.80 9.91 0.52
N PRO A 8 8.58 10.18 1.57
CA PRO A 8 8.07 10.35 2.91
C PRO A 8 7.70 11.80 3.25
N ARG A 9 7.45 12.64 2.24
CA ARG A 9 7.19 14.07 2.40
C ARG A 9 5.80 14.47 1.91
N VAL A 10 5.40 15.67 2.31
CA VAL A 10 4.13 16.28 1.96
C VAL A 10 4.36 17.53 1.08
N ASP A 11 4.93 17.30 -0.10
CA ASP A 11 5.17 18.33 -1.12
C ASP A 11 4.84 17.76 -2.50
N VAL A 12 3.82 18.30 -3.14
CA VAL A 12 3.29 17.78 -4.39
C VAL A 12 4.26 17.93 -5.56
N PHE A 13 4.96 19.05 -5.65
CA PHE A 13 5.88 19.32 -6.77
C PHE A 13 7.15 18.47 -6.64
N GLU A 14 7.68 18.34 -5.43
CA GLU A 14 8.79 17.43 -5.18
C GLU A 14 8.36 15.98 -5.43
N ALA A 15 7.17 15.54 -5.01
CA ALA A 15 6.67 14.19 -5.28
C ALA A 15 6.62 13.89 -6.78
N ILE A 16 6.11 14.80 -7.61
CA ILE A 16 6.11 14.66 -9.08
C ILE A 16 7.54 14.55 -9.62
N LYS A 17 8.43 15.44 -9.20
CA LYS A 17 9.84 15.45 -9.61
C LYS A 17 10.55 14.14 -9.23
N PHE A 18 10.32 13.64 -8.01
CA PHE A 18 10.89 12.37 -7.54
C PHE A 18 10.34 11.19 -8.33
N ALA A 19 9.04 11.14 -8.60
CA ALA A 19 8.42 10.06 -9.36
C ALA A 19 8.94 9.97 -10.80
N LYS A 20 9.09 11.11 -11.50
CA LYS A 20 9.71 11.18 -12.84
C LYS A 20 11.16 10.71 -12.81
N THR A 21 11.89 11.13 -11.77
CA THR A 21 13.28 10.69 -11.59
C THR A 21 13.37 9.21 -11.29
N ALA A 22 12.48 8.67 -10.43
CA ALA A 22 12.39 7.25 -10.14
C ALA A 22 12.11 6.42 -11.39
N GLU A 23 11.14 6.83 -12.21
CA GLU A 23 10.84 6.16 -13.47
C GLU A 23 12.04 6.15 -14.42
N THR A 24 12.70 7.30 -14.60
CA THR A 24 13.88 7.43 -15.46
C THR A 24 15.05 6.61 -14.94
N ALA A 25 15.20 6.50 -13.61
CA ALA A 25 16.27 5.73 -12.99
C ALA A 25 15.98 4.20 -12.94
N GLY A 26 14.80 3.76 -13.37
CA GLY A 26 14.45 2.35 -13.51
C GLY A 26 13.82 1.70 -12.28
N TRP A 27 13.27 2.49 -11.34
CA TRP A 27 12.49 1.92 -10.24
C TRP A 27 11.17 1.33 -10.75
N ASP A 28 10.76 0.18 -10.17
CA ASP A 28 9.50 -0.50 -10.52
C ASP A 28 8.27 0.19 -9.92
N GLY A 29 8.43 0.87 -8.80
CA GLY A 29 7.31 1.52 -8.11
C GLY A 29 7.69 2.81 -7.39
N PHE A 30 6.73 3.73 -7.29
CA PHE A 30 6.81 4.94 -6.51
C PHE A 30 5.60 5.08 -5.61
N PHE A 31 5.85 5.26 -4.33
CA PHE A 31 4.81 5.30 -3.31
C PHE A 31 4.85 6.62 -2.55
N VAL A 32 3.68 7.10 -2.14
CA VAL A 32 3.56 8.30 -1.32
C VAL A 32 2.93 7.97 0.03
N TRP A 33 3.34 8.70 1.03
CA TRP A 33 2.71 8.63 2.35
C TRP A 33 1.36 9.36 2.35
N GLU A 34 0.38 8.84 3.09
CA GLU A 34 -0.93 9.45 3.24
C GLU A 34 -1.08 10.07 4.65
N PRO A 35 -0.89 11.39 4.80
CA PRO A 35 -1.07 12.08 6.09
C PRO A 35 -2.56 12.11 6.47
N THR A 36 -2.83 12.30 7.76
CA THR A 36 -4.21 12.45 8.24
C THR A 36 -4.83 13.76 7.77
N TYR A 37 -4.03 14.82 7.69
CA TYR A 37 -4.38 16.11 7.13
C TYR A 37 -3.14 16.75 6.49
N GLY A 38 -3.34 17.47 5.38
CA GLY A 38 -2.28 18.16 4.66
C GLY A 38 -2.35 17.91 3.16
N ILE A 39 -1.23 17.54 2.54
CA ILE A 39 -1.19 17.22 1.11
C ILE A 39 -1.81 15.84 0.90
N ASP A 40 -2.87 15.81 0.10
CA ASP A 40 -3.61 14.60 -0.21
C ASP A 40 -2.80 13.65 -1.10
N ALA A 41 -2.68 12.39 -0.68
CA ALA A 41 -1.91 11.38 -1.39
C ALA A 41 -2.55 11.00 -2.74
N TRP A 42 -3.88 10.91 -2.81
CA TRP A 42 -4.60 10.47 -4.01
C TRP A 42 -4.59 11.54 -5.10
N VAL A 43 -4.74 12.81 -4.72
CA VAL A 43 -4.58 13.96 -5.63
C VAL A 43 -3.14 14.06 -6.13
N THR A 44 -2.16 13.84 -5.24
CA THR A 44 -0.74 13.81 -5.61
C THR A 44 -0.44 12.67 -6.59
N LEU A 45 -0.95 11.46 -6.33
CA LEU A 45 -0.80 10.32 -7.24
C LEU A 45 -1.46 10.55 -8.60
N ALA A 46 -2.60 11.25 -8.65
CA ALA A 46 -3.24 11.61 -9.92
C ALA A 46 -2.36 12.55 -10.75
N ALA A 47 -1.72 13.55 -10.12
CA ALA A 47 -0.75 14.41 -10.78
C ALA A 47 0.47 13.62 -11.28
N ILE A 48 1.02 12.74 -10.45
CA ILE A 48 2.14 11.85 -10.83
C ILE A 48 1.76 10.93 -11.99
N ALA A 49 0.54 10.39 -11.99
CA ALA A 49 0.07 9.49 -13.05
C ALA A 49 0.04 10.16 -14.43
N GLY A 50 -0.23 11.49 -14.47
CA GLY A 50 -0.19 12.30 -15.70
C GLY A 50 1.23 12.62 -16.19
N GLU A 51 2.24 12.51 -15.32
CA GLU A 51 3.63 12.86 -15.60
C GLU A 51 4.57 11.65 -15.73
N THR A 52 4.03 10.43 -15.60
CA THR A 52 4.77 9.16 -15.69
C THR A 52 4.02 8.16 -16.58
N GLU A 53 4.75 7.17 -17.15
CA GLU A 53 4.17 6.25 -18.12
C GLU A 53 4.23 4.77 -17.70
N LYS A 54 5.23 4.36 -16.92
CA LYS A 54 5.54 2.95 -16.67
C LYS A 54 5.57 2.57 -15.20
N ILE A 55 6.08 3.46 -14.35
CA ILE A 55 6.29 3.19 -12.92
C ILE A 55 4.96 2.89 -12.22
N ARG A 56 4.94 1.84 -11.39
CA ARG A 56 3.80 1.53 -10.55
C ARG A 56 3.63 2.58 -9.47
N LEU A 57 2.40 2.95 -9.17
CA LEU A 57 2.07 4.03 -8.23
C LEU A 57 1.21 3.50 -7.08
N GLY A 58 1.34 4.09 -5.91
CA GLY A 58 0.49 3.73 -4.79
C GLY A 58 0.73 4.54 -3.53
N THR A 59 -0.08 4.29 -2.53
CA THR A 59 0.14 4.80 -1.17
C THR A 59 0.92 3.79 -0.35
N LEU A 60 1.71 4.26 0.62
CA LEU A 60 2.32 3.41 1.64
C LEU A 60 2.19 4.11 3.00
N LEU A 61 1.03 3.87 3.67
CA LEU A 61 -0.20 3.19 3.29
C LEU A 61 -1.44 4.07 3.49
N SER A 62 -2.60 3.63 2.96
CA SER A 62 -3.91 4.25 3.24
C SER A 62 -4.58 3.61 4.46
N PRO A 63 -4.89 4.38 5.51
CA PRO A 63 -5.57 3.88 6.71
C PRO A 63 -7.08 3.87 6.52
N LEU A 64 -7.66 2.69 6.19
CA LEU A 64 -9.09 2.58 5.86
C LEU A 64 -10.03 2.88 7.02
N SER A 65 -9.55 2.88 8.27
CA SER A 65 -10.37 3.21 9.42
C SER A 65 -10.90 4.65 9.44
N ARG A 66 -10.25 5.57 8.70
CA ARG A 66 -10.64 6.98 8.58
C ARG A 66 -11.17 7.36 7.20
N MET A 67 -11.31 6.39 6.29
CA MET A 67 -11.77 6.63 4.92
C MET A 67 -13.14 6.00 4.69
N ARG A 68 -13.98 6.66 3.89
CA ARG A 68 -15.21 6.02 3.41
C ARG A 68 -14.86 5.03 2.30
N PRO A 69 -15.25 3.74 2.41
CA PRO A 69 -14.82 2.72 1.44
C PRO A 69 -15.23 3.03 0.00
N TRP A 70 -16.44 3.60 -0.23
CA TRP A 70 -16.88 4.00 -1.57
C TRP A 70 -16.11 5.20 -2.12
N LYS A 71 -15.62 6.11 -1.26
CA LYS A 71 -14.79 7.23 -1.70
C LYS A 71 -13.44 6.70 -2.20
N LEU A 72 -12.78 5.85 -1.40
CA LEU A 72 -11.53 5.21 -1.81
C LEU A 72 -11.71 4.34 -3.06
N ALA A 73 -12.82 3.58 -3.16
CA ALA A 73 -13.10 2.79 -4.36
C ALA A 73 -13.19 3.66 -5.62
N SER A 74 -13.79 4.86 -5.52
CA SER A 74 -13.88 5.83 -6.62
C SER A 74 -12.53 6.47 -6.97
N GLU A 75 -11.74 6.84 -5.98
CA GLU A 75 -10.38 7.38 -6.16
C GLU A 75 -9.49 6.35 -6.86
N ALA A 76 -9.55 5.11 -6.39
CA ALA A 76 -8.78 4.02 -6.96
C ALA A 76 -9.16 3.71 -8.41
N ILE A 77 -10.45 3.64 -8.75
CA ILE A 77 -10.90 3.47 -10.15
C ILE A 77 -10.39 4.61 -11.02
N THR A 78 -10.54 5.85 -10.54
CA THR A 78 -10.11 7.03 -11.29
C THR A 78 -8.61 7.01 -11.55
N LEU A 79 -7.84 6.69 -10.53
CA LEU A 79 -6.38 6.60 -10.64
C LEU A 79 -5.92 5.40 -11.49
N ASP A 80 -6.66 4.27 -11.43
CA ASP A 80 -6.41 3.11 -12.29
C ASP A 80 -6.55 3.47 -13.78
N ILE A 81 -7.59 4.22 -14.11
CA ILE A 81 -7.82 4.72 -15.48
C ILE A 81 -6.74 5.73 -15.89
N LEU A 82 -6.48 6.75 -15.06
CA LEU A 82 -5.47 7.77 -15.34
C LEU A 82 -4.07 7.18 -15.52
N SER A 83 -3.73 6.22 -14.68
CA SER A 83 -2.42 5.55 -14.73
C SER A 83 -2.34 4.43 -15.76
N LYS A 84 -3.44 4.10 -16.47
CA LYS A 84 -3.51 2.96 -17.40
C LYS A 84 -3.17 1.63 -16.72
N GLY A 85 -3.69 1.41 -15.50
CA GLY A 85 -3.54 0.14 -14.78
C GLY A 85 -2.23 -0.01 -14.00
N ARG A 86 -1.60 1.10 -13.57
CA ARG A 86 -0.31 1.07 -12.86
C ARG A 86 -0.43 1.22 -11.35
N ILE A 87 -1.61 1.21 -10.76
CA ILE A 87 -1.72 1.41 -9.32
C ILE A 87 -1.66 0.11 -8.50
N THR A 88 -1.19 0.23 -7.28
CA THR A 88 -1.32 -0.76 -6.20
C THR A 88 -1.71 -0.01 -4.93
N ILE A 89 -2.66 -0.55 -4.19
CA ILE A 89 -3.14 0.07 -2.96
C ILE A 89 -2.54 -0.66 -1.77
N SER A 90 -1.85 0.08 -0.90
CA SER A 90 -1.41 -0.49 0.37
C SER A 90 -2.33 -0.01 1.49
N VAL A 91 -2.80 -0.91 2.33
CA VAL A 91 -3.78 -0.61 3.38
C VAL A 91 -3.39 -1.16 4.75
N GLY A 92 -3.81 -0.45 5.78
CA GLY A 92 -3.57 -0.85 7.15
C GLY A 92 -4.41 -0.06 8.15
N LEU A 93 -4.04 -0.15 9.42
CA LEU A 93 -4.74 0.58 10.48
C LEU A 93 -4.31 2.05 10.60
N GLY A 94 -3.19 2.42 9.99
CA GLY A 94 -2.58 3.73 10.16
C GLY A 94 -1.83 3.90 11.48
N ALA A 95 -1.01 4.94 11.54
CA ALA A 95 -0.26 5.36 12.72
C ALA A 95 -1.08 6.40 13.49
N ILE A 96 -1.41 6.10 14.75
CA ILE A 96 -2.29 6.98 15.56
C ILE A 96 -1.62 8.29 15.97
N ASP A 97 -0.30 8.29 16.03
CA ASP A 97 0.55 9.45 16.35
C ASP A 97 0.67 10.46 15.20
N THR A 98 -0.16 10.31 14.15
CA THR A 98 -0.23 11.22 13.00
C THR A 98 -1.45 12.15 13.05
N GLY A 99 -1.98 12.45 14.23
CA GLY A 99 -3.10 13.38 14.41
C GLY A 99 -4.48 12.71 14.44
N PHE A 100 -4.57 11.39 14.66
CA PHE A 100 -5.87 10.71 14.72
C PHE A 100 -6.73 11.24 15.89
N GLU A 101 -6.15 11.35 17.07
CA GLU A 101 -6.87 11.77 18.27
C GLU A 101 -7.33 13.23 18.16
N GLU A 102 -6.46 14.11 17.66
CA GLU A 102 -6.73 15.55 17.49
C GLU A 102 -7.86 15.82 16.49
N LEU A 103 -8.03 14.93 15.51
CA LEU A 103 -9.10 15.01 14.50
C LEU A 103 -10.34 14.18 14.86
N GLY A 104 -10.36 13.55 16.05
CA GLY A 104 -11.51 12.76 16.52
C GLY A 104 -11.65 11.40 15.82
N GLU A 105 -10.60 10.91 15.19
CA GLU A 105 -10.60 9.59 14.56
C GLU A 105 -10.54 8.46 15.60
N LYS A 106 -10.96 7.27 15.20
CA LYS A 106 -10.90 6.09 16.08
C LYS A 106 -9.46 5.68 16.35
N ILE A 107 -9.07 5.69 17.62
CA ILE A 107 -7.71 5.27 18.05
C ILE A 107 -7.64 3.83 18.52
N ASP A 108 -8.77 3.23 18.97
CA ASP A 108 -8.76 1.84 19.43
C ASP A 108 -8.52 0.86 18.29
N ARG A 109 -7.62 -0.08 18.55
CA ARG A 109 -7.15 -1.04 17.54
C ARG A 109 -8.25 -1.96 17.02
N LYS A 110 -9.20 -2.34 17.88
CA LYS A 110 -10.27 -3.28 17.51
C LYS A 110 -11.23 -2.63 16.52
N THR A 111 -11.73 -1.45 16.82
CA THR A 111 -12.62 -0.70 15.92
C THR A 111 -11.95 -0.40 14.59
N ARG A 112 -10.67 0.03 14.60
CA ARG A 112 -9.93 0.27 13.35
C ARG A 112 -9.75 -0.99 12.51
N ALA A 113 -9.55 -2.15 13.16
CA ALA A 113 -9.45 -3.42 12.45
C ALA A 113 -10.80 -3.86 11.85
N GLU A 114 -11.89 -3.67 12.57
CA GLU A 114 -13.25 -3.94 12.08
C GLU A 114 -13.60 -3.02 10.90
N LEU A 115 -13.30 -1.72 10.99
CA LEU A 115 -13.48 -0.77 9.89
C LEU A 115 -12.64 -1.13 8.65
N LEU A 116 -11.39 -1.59 8.84
CA LEU A 116 -10.55 -2.06 7.76
C LEU A 116 -11.15 -3.29 7.08
N ASP A 117 -11.62 -4.28 7.85
CA ASP A 117 -12.23 -5.50 7.32
C ASP A 117 -13.47 -5.16 6.48
N GLU A 118 -14.42 -4.41 7.04
CA GLU A 118 -15.64 -4.03 6.34
C GLU A 118 -15.36 -3.15 5.11
N SER A 119 -14.38 -2.24 5.20
CA SER A 119 -14.00 -1.39 4.06
C SER A 119 -13.44 -2.20 2.90
N LEU A 120 -12.60 -3.19 3.17
CA LEU A 120 -12.04 -4.08 2.14
C LEU A 120 -13.12 -4.91 1.45
N ASP A 121 -14.07 -5.46 2.22
CA ASP A 121 -15.21 -6.19 1.66
C ASP A 121 -16.06 -5.30 0.75
N ILE A 122 -16.34 -4.07 1.19
CA ILE A 122 -17.14 -3.10 0.43
C ILE A 122 -16.41 -2.68 -0.85
N ILE A 123 -15.12 -2.34 -0.78
CA ILE A 123 -14.33 -1.94 -1.95
C ILE A 123 -14.31 -3.07 -2.99
N HIS A 124 -14.05 -4.29 -2.55
CA HIS A 124 -14.06 -5.45 -3.45
C HIS A 124 -15.44 -5.70 -4.05
N GLY A 125 -16.49 -5.58 -3.25
CA GLY A 125 -17.88 -5.70 -3.68
C GLY A 125 -18.28 -4.64 -4.73
N LEU A 126 -17.84 -3.39 -4.53
CA LEU A 126 -18.07 -2.28 -5.46
C LEU A 126 -17.36 -2.52 -6.81
N TRP A 127 -16.08 -2.91 -6.78
CA TRP A 127 -15.30 -3.16 -7.99
C TRP A 127 -15.80 -4.36 -8.79
N SER A 128 -16.21 -5.43 -8.10
CA SER A 128 -16.77 -6.62 -8.75
C SER A 128 -18.21 -6.46 -9.21
N ARG A 129 -18.92 -5.41 -8.76
CA ARG A 129 -20.37 -5.17 -8.98
C ARG A 129 -21.25 -6.34 -8.52
N LYS A 130 -20.81 -7.13 -7.54
CA LYS A 130 -21.50 -8.32 -7.04
C LYS A 130 -22.12 -8.16 -5.67
N MET A 131 -22.05 -6.96 -5.07
CA MET A 131 -22.54 -6.68 -3.73
C MET A 131 -23.68 -5.66 -3.77
N PRO A 132 -24.94 -6.09 -3.97
CA PRO A 132 -26.09 -5.18 -3.92
C PRO A 132 -26.38 -4.70 -2.49
N ASN A 133 -26.08 -5.52 -1.49
CA ASN A 133 -26.31 -5.25 -0.08
C ASN A 133 -25.08 -5.61 0.73
N TYR A 134 -24.83 -4.82 1.79
CA TYR A 134 -23.83 -5.12 2.80
C TYR A 134 -24.36 -4.74 4.18
N LYS A 135 -24.30 -5.66 5.14
CA LYS A 135 -24.71 -5.42 6.52
C LYS A 135 -23.57 -5.78 7.45
N GLY A 136 -22.80 -4.78 7.83
CA GLY A 136 -21.71 -4.87 8.79
C GLY A 136 -22.09 -4.26 10.15
N LYS A 137 -21.09 -4.11 10.99
CA LYS A 137 -21.22 -3.42 12.28
C LYS A 137 -21.14 -1.89 12.11
N HIS A 138 -20.33 -1.44 11.15
CA HIS A 138 -20.01 -0.03 10.93
C HIS A 138 -20.65 0.53 9.65
N TYR A 139 -20.92 -0.33 8.68
CA TYR A 139 -21.53 0.06 7.41
C TYR A 139 -22.78 -0.77 7.11
N ASN A 140 -23.79 -0.08 6.56
CA ASN A 140 -24.99 -0.71 6.01
C ASN A 140 -25.25 -0.13 4.62
N ILE A 141 -25.36 -1.01 3.60
CA ILE A 141 -25.61 -0.65 2.22
C ILE A 141 -26.79 -1.50 1.72
N GLU A 142 -27.80 -0.89 1.13
CA GLU A 142 -29.00 -1.57 0.64
C GLU A 142 -29.27 -1.18 -0.81
N ASN A 143 -29.58 -2.18 -1.65
CA ASN A 143 -30.05 -2.05 -3.04
C ASN A 143 -29.15 -1.14 -3.90
N LEU A 144 -27.83 -1.16 -3.67
CA LEU A 144 -26.90 -0.21 -4.27
C LEU A 144 -27.01 -0.14 -5.80
N PHE A 145 -26.95 -1.30 -6.48
CA PHE A 145 -26.95 -1.37 -7.94
C PHE A 145 -28.35 -1.42 -8.54
N GLU A 146 -29.41 -1.47 -7.74
CA GLU A 146 -30.80 -1.41 -8.16
C GLU A 146 -31.33 0.03 -8.19
N SER A 147 -30.60 0.98 -7.62
CA SER A 147 -31.01 2.38 -7.61
C SER A 147 -31.01 2.97 -9.02
N GLU A 148 -31.98 3.83 -9.28
CA GLU A 148 -32.10 4.56 -10.55
C GLU A 148 -30.85 5.38 -10.87
N PHE A 149 -30.19 5.92 -9.84
CA PHE A 149 -28.96 6.68 -9.98
C PHE A 149 -27.82 5.85 -10.60
N PHE A 150 -27.53 4.66 -10.05
CA PHE A 150 -26.45 3.81 -10.56
C PHE A 150 -26.80 3.13 -11.89
N ASN A 151 -28.08 2.96 -12.19
CA ASN A 151 -28.52 2.50 -13.50
C ASN A 151 -28.26 3.56 -14.58
N ARG A 152 -28.49 4.84 -14.28
CA ARG A 152 -28.20 5.96 -15.19
C ARG A 152 -26.71 6.33 -15.26
N HIS A 153 -25.99 6.16 -14.15
CA HIS A 153 -24.59 6.56 -14.00
C HIS A 153 -23.75 5.39 -13.47
N PRO A 154 -23.59 4.32 -14.25
CA PRO A 154 -22.81 3.18 -13.81
C PRO A 154 -21.33 3.58 -13.63
N PRO A 155 -20.68 3.15 -12.53
CA PRO A 155 -19.26 3.43 -12.34
C PRO A 155 -18.43 2.80 -13.46
N PRO A 156 -17.29 3.39 -13.85
CA PRO A 156 -16.44 2.82 -14.88
C PRO A 156 -15.89 1.45 -14.47
N LYS A 157 -15.40 0.68 -15.45
CA LYS A 157 -14.69 -0.58 -15.21
C LYS A 157 -13.24 -0.27 -14.86
N LEU A 158 -12.64 -1.12 -14.03
CA LEU A 158 -11.20 -1.14 -13.79
C LEU A 158 -10.44 -1.46 -15.08
N ILE A 159 -9.25 -0.92 -15.23
CA ILE A 159 -8.27 -1.31 -16.25
C ILE A 159 -7.61 -2.63 -15.84
N GLN A 160 -7.22 -2.73 -14.56
CA GLN A 160 -6.62 -3.95 -14.02
C GLN A 160 -7.66 -5.06 -13.82
N ASN A 161 -7.29 -6.29 -14.16
CA ASN A 161 -8.15 -7.48 -14.07
C ASN A 161 -7.45 -8.55 -13.21
N PRO A 162 -8.11 -9.19 -12.24
CA PRO A 162 -9.54 -9.08 -11.90
C PRO A 162 -9.90 -7.80 -11.13
N HIS A 163 -8.95 -7.15 -10.48
CA HIS A 163 -9.09 -5.89 -9.73
C HIS A 163 -7.71 -5.25 -9.49
N ILE A 164 -7.72 -4.06 -8.90
CA ILE A 164 -6.50 -3.37 -8.47
C ILE A 164 -5.82 -4.19 -7.37
N PRO A 165 -4.51 -4.47 -7.46
CA PRO A 165 -3.79 -5.19 -6.42
C PRO A 165 -3.82 -4.45 -5.08
N ILE A 166 -4.08 -5.19 -4.00
CA ILE A 166 -4.11 -4.67 -2.64
C ILE A 166 -3.02 -5.36 -1.81
N TRP A 167 -2.14 -4.56 -1.22
CA TRP A 167 -1.19 -5.00 -0.20
C TRP A 167 -1.72 -4.66 1.18
N VAL A 168 -1.75 -5.63 2.07
CA VAL A 168 -2.33 -5.46 3.40
C VAL A 168 -1.25 -5.62 4.47
N VAL A 169 -1.24 -4.73 5.45
CA VAL A 169 -0.35 -4.89 6.60
C VAL A 169 -0.69 -6.15 7.39
N GLY A 170 0.27 -7.06 7.45
CA GLY A 170 0.22 -8.28 8.25
C GLY A 170 1.06 -8.14 9.51
N ALA A 171 0.42 -7.93 10.65
CA ALA A 171 1.12 -7.71 11.90
C ALA A 171 1.27 -9.00 12.73
N TRP A 172 2.51 -9.38 13.03
CA TRP A 172 2.81 -10.45 13.99
C TRP A 172 2.89 -9.90 15.42
N PRO A 173 2.39 -10.64 16.42
CA PRO A 173 1.86 -12.00 16.37
C PRO A 173 0.34 -12.11 16.10
N TYR A 174 -0.35 -11.10 15.62
CA TYR A 174 -1.80 -11.03 15.56
C TYR A 174 -2.40 -11.86 14.42
N GLU A 175 -2.98 -13.00 14.75
CA GLU A 175 -3.49 -13.97 13.78
C GLU A 175 -4.52 -13.38 12.81
N LYS A 176 -5.50 -12.60 13.29
CA LYS A 176 -6.50 -11.96 12.43
C LYS A 176 -5.85 -11.03 11.38
N SER A 177 -4.79 -10.32 11.76
CA SER A 177 -4.06 -9.43 10.84
C SER A 177 -3.36 -10.21 9.73
N ARG A 178 -2.71 -11.32 10.08
CA ARG A 178 -2.03 -12.20 9.12
C ARG A 178 -3.03 -12.84 8.16
N LYS A 179 -4.11 -13.43 8.70
CA LYS A 179 -5.16 -14.08 7.89
C LYS A 179 -5.83 -13.10 6.93
N ARG A 180 -6.07 -11.85 7.35
CA ARG A 180 -6.60 -10.82 6.46
C ARG A 180 -5.75 -10.66 5.21
N ALA A 181 -4.43 -10.50 5.38
CA ALA A 181 -3.53 -10.28 4.25
C ALA A 181 -3.55 -11.40 3.21
N LEU A 182 -3.78 -12.67 3.62
CA LEU A 182 -3.81 -13.81 2.70
C LEU A 182 -4.97 -13.77 1.68
N ASN A 183 -5.99 -12.94 1.91
CA ASN A 183 -7.12 -12.79 1.01
C ASN A 183 -6.85 -11.82 -0.17
N TYR A 184 -5.69 -11.15 -0.16
CA TYR A 184 -5.34 -10.10 -1.13
C TYR A 184 -4.06 -10.47 -1.88
N GLU A 185 -3.44 -9.51 -2.58
CA GLU A 185 -2.33 -9.77 -3.53
C GLU A 185 -0.97 -9.58 -2.90
N GLY A 186 -0.88 -9.10 -1.66
CA GLY A 186 0.41 -9.00 -0.97
C GLY A 186 0.29 -8.63 0.49
N ILE A 187 1.40 -8.81 1.18
CA ILE A 187 1.55 -8.52 2.60
C ILE A 187 2.70 -7.54 2.83
N ILE A 188 2.43 -6.52 3.65
CA ILE A 188 3.47 -5.67 4.25
C ILE A 188 3.65 -6.18 5.69
N PRO A 189 4.66 -7.01 5.94
CA PRO A 189 4.85 -7.59 7.26
C PRO A 189 5.29 -6.54 8.26
N THR A 190 4.74 -6.61 9.47
CA THR A 190 5.20 -5.83 10.62
C THR A 190 5.34 -6.74 11.83
N LEU A 191 6.36 -6.50 12.63
CA LEU A 191 6.57 -7.20 13.90
C LEU A 191 6.27 -6.28 15.07
N LYS A 192 5.66 -6.85 16.08
CA LYS A 192 5.46 -6.20 17.38
C LYS A 192 5.92 -7.12 18.49
N ASN A 193 6.73 -6.60 19.39
CA ASN A 193 7.12 -7.30 20.59
C ASN A 193 5.94 -7.45 21.59
N LYS A 194 6.19 -8.10 22.72
CA LYS A 194 5.17 -8.32 23.75
C LYS A 194 4.65 -7.01 24.38
N GLN A 195 5.41 -5.92 24.27
CA GLN A 195 5.05 -4.58 24.72
C GLN A 195 4.27 -3.79 23.66
N GLY A 196 4.09 -4.36 22.46
CA GLY A 196 3.37 -3.72 21.33
C GLY A 196 4.21 -2.73 20.53
N GLN A 197 5.52 -2.65 20.76
CA GLN A 197 6.45 -1.82 20.01
C GLN A 197 6.84 -2.51 18.69
N PHE A 198 7.11 -1.73 17.67
CA PHE A 198 7.58 -2.27 16.39
C PHE A 198 9.03 -2.78 16.52
N GLU A 199 9.30 -3.88 15.84
CA GLU A 199 10.62 -4.49 15.69
C GLU A 199 10.98 -4.56 14.21
N ASP A 200 12.28 -4.53 13.92
CA ASP A 200 12.78 -4.64 12.55
C ASP A 200 12.49 -6.02 11.95
N ILE A 201 12.12 -6.03 10.70
CA ILE A 201 11.97 -7.26 9.91
C ILE A 201 13.37 -7.75 9.51
N THR A 202 13.63 -9.02 9.75
CA THR A 202 14.88 -9.70 9.30
C THR A 202 14.58 -10.76 8.25
N PRO A 203 15.57 -11.25 7.51
CA PRO A 203 15.39 -12.35 6.57
C PRO A 203 14.79 -13.62 7.21
N GLU A 204 15.15 -13.95 8.45
CA GLU A 204 14.60 -15.09 9.19
C GLU A 204 13.10 -14.90 9.46
N HIS A 205 12.65 -13.68 9.67
CA HIS A 205 11.24 -13.37 9.79
C HIS A 205 10.52 -13.58 8.46
N ILE A 206 11.11 -13.16 7.35
CA ILE A 206 10.53 -13.37 6.01
C ILE A 206 10.43 -14.85 5.68
N ILE A 207 11.42 -15.68 6.03
CA ILE A 207 11.34 -17.15 5.86
C ILE A 207 10.09 -17.70 6.59
N LYS A 208 9.89 -17.31 7.85
CA LYS A 208 8.73 -17.77 8.64
C LYS A 208 7.41 -17.26 8.08
N ILE A 209 7.39 -16.02 7.60
CA ILE A 209 6.21 -15.40 6.98
C ILE A 209 5.88 -16.13 5.67
N ASN A 210 6.88 -16.40 4.84
CA ASN A 210 6.71 -17.13 3.58
C ASN A 210 6.16 -18.54 3.83
N ALA A 211 6.73 -19.28 4.81
CA ALA A 211 6.22 -20.58 5.20
C ALA A 211 4.74 -20.50 5.63
N TYR A 212 4.39 -19.52 6.49
CA TYR A 212 3.01 -19.29 6.90
C TYR A 212 2.07 -19.02 5.71
N ILE A 213 2.51 -18.24 4.72
CA ILE A 213 1.74 -17.97 3.50
C ILE A 213 1.51 -19.26 2.71
N GLN A 214 2.55 -20.05 2.49
CA GLN A 214 2.46 -21.32 1.76
C GLN A 214 1.50 -22.32 2.43
N GLU A 215 1.48 -22.36 3.75
CA GLU A 215 0.61 -23.26 4.51
C GLU A 215 -0.85 -22.80 4.56
N ASN A 216 -1.11 -21.51 4.56
CA ASN A 216 -2.42 -20.96 4.92
C ASN A 216 -3.15 -20.25 3.77
N ARG A 217 -2.47 -19.91 2.67
CA ARG A 217 -3.08 -19.23 1.53
C ARG A 217 -3.61 -20.24 0.52
N SER A 218 -4.91 -20.22 0.27
CA SER A 218 -5.55 -21.12 -0.71
C SER A 218 -5.48 -20.64 -2.16
N LYS A 219 -5.29 -19.35 -2.36
CA LYS A 219 -5.18 -18.73 -3.71
C LYS A 219 -3.84 -19.08 -4.36
N LYS A 220 -3.86 -19.39 -5.66
CA LYS A 220 -2.65 -19.75 -6.45
C LYS A 220 -2.02 -18.58 -7.18
N GLU A 221 -2.72 -17.45 -7.26
CA GLU A 221 -2.22 -16.23 -7.91
C GLU A 221 -0.96 -15.71 -7.20
N PRO A 222 -0.07 -15.01 -7.93
CA PRO A 222 1.13 -14.42 -7.34
C PRO A 222 0.81 -13.60 -6.09
N PHE A 223 1.70 -13.66 -5.11
CA PHE A 223 1.55 -12.98 -3.84
C PHE A 223 2.83 -12.23 -3.49
N ASP A 224 2.70 -10.94 -3.25
CA ASP A 224 3.83 -10.09 -2.93
C ASP A 224 4.15 -10.09 -1.43
N ILE A 225 5.44 -10.19 -1.10
CA ILE A 225 5.99 -9.97 0.24
C ILE A 225 6.84 -8.71 0.17
N ILE A 226 6.38 -7.65 0.81
CA ILE A 226 6.94 -6.32 0.72
C ILE A 226 7.81 -6.03 1.93
N VAL A 227 9.08 -5.70 1.70
CA VAL A 227 10.03 -5.31 2.74
C VAL A 227 10.43 -3.86 2.54
N GLU A 228 10.36 -3.08 3.60
CA GLU A 228 10.90 -1.72 3.64
C GLU A 228 12.29 -1.72 4.25
N GLY A 229 13.17 -0.88 3.72
CA GLY A 229 14.52 -0.72 4.27
C GLY A 229 15.30 0.40 3.58
N LYS A 230 16.56 0.53 3.95
CA LYS A 230 17.51 1.48 3.38
C LYS A 230 18.67 0.72 2.75
N SER A 231 19.07 1.15 1.58
CA SER A 231 20.27 0.64 0.93
C SER A 231 21.09 1.78 0.31
N PRO A 232 22.42 1.71 0.34
CA PRO A 232 23.25 2.72 -0.32
C PRO A 232 23.11 2.59 -1.84
N GLY A 233 22.98 3.73 -2.55
CA GLY A 233 22.89 3.73 -4.00
C GLY A 233 24.25 3.80 -4.70
N ASP A 234 25.33 4.04 -3.97
CA ASP A 234 26.70 4.21 -4.46
C ASP A 234 27.64 3.07 -4.01
N ASP A 235 27.13 2.08 -3.30
CA ASP A 235 27.85 0.86 -2.92
C ASP A 235 27.01 -0.38 -3.23
N SER A 236 27.32 -1.03 -4.35
CA SER A 236 26.60 -2.24 -4.80
C SER A 236 26.87 -3.44 -3.88
N ASN A 237 28.06 -3.58 -3.32
CA ASN A 237 28.41 -4.70 -2.44
C ASN A 237 27.65 -4.59 -1.10
N GLU A 238 27.60 -3.39 -0.53
CA GLU A 238 26.83 -3.16 0.69
C GLU A 238 25.33 -3.36 0.41
N SER A 239 24.78 -2.82 -0.69
CA SER A 239 23.39 -3.03 -1.08
C SER A 239 23.06 -4.52 -1.28
N GLU A 240 23.93 -5.28 -1.93
CA GLU A 240 23.80 -6.74 -2.09
C GLU A 240 23.75 -7.44 -0.73
N SER A 241 24.67 -7.09 0.17
CA SER A 241 24.75 -7.70 1.49
C SER A 241 23.49 -7.47 2.35
N ILE A 242 22.83 -6.32 2.16
CA ILE A 242 21.57 -5.97 2.85
C ILE A 242 20.38 -6.71 2.21
N ILE A 243 20.26 -6.70 0.89
CA ILE A 243 19.01 -7.08 0.21
C ILE A 243 19.00 -8.56 -0.18
N LYS A 244 20.12 -9.13 -0.58
CA LYS A 244 20.19 -10.53 -1.05
C LYS A 244 19.65 -11.55 -0.03
N PRO A 245 19.88 -11.39 1.31
CA PRO A 245 19.25 -12.27 2.29
C PRO A 245 17.72 -12.23 2.26
N PHE A 246 17.09 -11.07 2.02
CA PHE A 246 15.64 -10.95 1.88
C PHE A 246 15.12 -11.59 0.60
N ILE A 247 15.86 -11.49 -0.51
CA ILE A 247 15.53 -12.20 -1.74
C ILE A 247 15.53 -13.71 -1.49
N GLY A 248 16.59 -14.23 -0.86
CA GLY A 248 16.69 -15.65 -0.51
C GLY A 248 15.61 -16.14 0.45
N ALA A 249 15.08 -15.25 1.29
CA ALA A 249 13.97 -15.50 2.19
C ALA A 249 12.59 -15.51 1.51
N GLY A 250 12.50 -15.00 0.26
CA GLY A 250 11.25 -14.99 -0.51
C GLY A 250 10.54 -13.63 -0.57
N ALA A 251 11.19 -12.53 -0.19
CA ALA A 251 10.66 -11.19 -0.44
C ALA A 251 10.56 -10.93 -1.94
N THR A 252 9.47 -10.29 -2.40
CA THR A 252 9.23 -9.99 -3.81
C THR A 252 9.43 -8.52 -4.15
N TRP A 253 9.29 -7.66 -3.14
CA TRP A 253 9.52 -6.23 -3.22
C TRP A 253 10.47 -5.75 -2.14
N TRP A 254 11.39 -4.87 -2.54
CA TRP A 254 12.16 -4.02 -1.66
C TRP A 254 11.71 -2.58 -1.86
N ILE A 255 11.22 -1.94 -0.81
CA ILE A 255 10.84 -0.52 -0.84
C ILE A 255 11.92 0.28 -0.13
N GLU A 256 12.66 1.06 -0.91
CA GLU A 256 13.61 2.02 -0.37
C GLU A 256 12.86 3.08 0.42
N SER A 257 13.09 3.15 1.73
CA SER A 257 12.34 4.01 2.64
C SER A 257 13.26 4.68 3.66
N ASP A 258 13.24 6.00 3.72
CA ASP A 258 13.87 6.78 4.77
C ASP A 258 12.88 7.74 5.43
N TRP A 259 12.16 7.24 6.41
CA TRP A 259 11.16 8.00 7.15
C TRP A 259 11.76 9.06 8.09
N THR A 260 13.04 8.97 8.41
CA THR A 260 13.70 9.79 9.44
C THR A 260 14.47 10.97 8.89
N THR A 261 14.95 10.89 7.66
CA THR A 261 15.73 11.98 7.06
C THR A 261 14.89 13.24 6.87
N LYS A 262 15.46 14.39 7.17
CA LYS A 262 14.90 15.71 6.87
C LYS A 262 15.51 16.34 5.62
N ASN A 263 16.47 15.68 4.99
CA ASN A 263 17.24 16.20 3.86
C ASN A 263 16.65 15.69 2.53
N ASN A 264 15.92 16.54 1.80
CA ASN A 264 15.40 16.23 0.48
C ASN A 264 16.48 15.99 -0.56
N GLU A 265 17.65 16.64 -0.44
CA GLU A 265 18.76 16.44 -1.38
C GLU A 265 19.32 15.02 -1.30
N SER A 266 19.47 14.49 -0.09
CA SER A 266 19.92 13.10 0.11
C SER A 266 18.92 12.09 -0.45
N LEU A 267 17.62 12.30 -0.22
CA LEU A 267 16.56 11.49 -0.82
C LEU A 267 16.59 11.58 -2.35
N PHE A 268 16.75 12.79 -2.89
CA PHE A 268 16.80 13.00 -4.33
C PHE A 268 18.06 12.36 -4.95
N LYS A 269 19.21 12.46 -4.28
CA LYS A 269 20.42 11.72 -4.68
C LYS A 269 20.13 10.22 -4.73
N ARG A 270 19.49 9.66 -3.67
CA ARG A 270 19.20 8.23 -3.59
C ARG A 270 18.25 7.76 -4.69
N VAL A 271 17.13 8.45 -4.94
CA VAL A 271 16.20 8.04 -6.00
C VAL A 271 16.85 8.09 -7.39
N LYS A 272 17.72 9.09 -7.64
CA LYS A 272 18.44 9.26 -8.91
C LYS A 272 19.47 8.15 -9.16
N GLN A 273 20.02 7.55 -8.12
CA GLN A 273 20.96 6.42 -8.24
C GLN A 273 20.30 5.15 -8.79
N GLY A 274 18.98 5.09 -8.79
CA GLY A 274 18.23 3.93 -9.26
C GLY A 274 18.11 2.79 -8.25
N PRO A 275 17.42 1.70 -8.65
CA PRO A 275 17.32 0.51 -7.82
C PRO A 275 18.68 -0.17 -7.64
N PRO A 276 18.87 -0.91 -6.55
CA PRO A 276 20.06 -1.73 -6.36
C PRO A 276 20.29 -2.70 -7.54
N SER A 277 21.51 -2.74 -8.01
CA SER A 277 21.94 -3.64 -9.09
C SER A 277 23.14 -4.46 -8.65
N PHE A 278 23.02 -5.78 -8.62
CA PHE A 278 24.03 -6.76 -8.25
C PHE A 278 23.72 -8.14 -8.84
#